data_b3bf37976886dbd87c72331e11ce4c70
#
_entry.id   b3bf37976886dbd87c72331e11ce4c70
#
_cell.length_a   1.000
_cell.length_b   1.000
_cell.length_c   1.000
_cell.angle_alpha   90.00
_cell.angle_beta   90.00
_cell.angle_gamma   90.00
#
_symmetry.space_group_name_H-M   'P 1'
#
loop_
_entity.id
_entity.type
_entity.pdbx_description
1 polymer ?
#
loop_
_entity_poly.entity_id
_entity_poly.type
_entity_poly.pdbx_seq_one_letter_code
_entity_poly.pdbx_strand_id
1 'polypeptide(L)'
;MPERIKLTEKVLHEACPVPGRDYQIFDTDLRGFAVCIYRGGGRAFTIDYRHAGRQRRMTFGRWPEWSVAAARERAKELRREIDAGTDPLAQREAMREVPRIADLIERYCAQHLPKLSDRNAADQRSALAKMVAPVWGRKLVTEITSTDVDKFLTRVAEGRARPHKDRPNNRARKLQGAKPTPVRANRIGEILRKMFTLAVEWGWCEDNPAQRFHRRTETPRERFLSQEEIASLAAALDAAEDRRAADIIRLCMLTGARLGEVRQARFEQFNLEHLSWSKPPMMTKQRRAHRVPISAEVAAIVRQRRLTAIQGSPWLFPGDTPGQPVQEIRRFWARIQREVGIEDVRVHDLRHTFASLLVSGGASLEMIGKLLGHSQTQTTQRYAHLMDSPLRAGVDAVAVAFSCKPRLVHNANATSDRNSA
;
A
#
# COMPACT_ATOMS: atom_id res chain seq x y z
N MET A 1 21.22 16.47 -60.31
CA MET A 1 21.58 17.15 -59.04
C MET A 1 20.29 17.52 -58.34
N PRO A 2 20.21 17.52 -57.02
CA PRO A 2 19.00 17.99 -56.38
C PRO A 2 18.77 19.46 -56.68
N GLU A 3 17.50 19.83 -56.91
CA GLU A 3 17.09 21.18 -57.22
C GLU A 3 17.34 22.10 -56.02
N ARG A 4 17.97 23.26 -56.24
CA ARG A 4 18.24 24.27 -55.22
C ARG A 4 17.57 25.57 -55.60
N ILE A 5 16.64 26.01 -54.75
CA ILE A 5 15.89 27.24 -54.97
C ILE A 5 15.62 27.91 -53.59
N LYS A 6 15.47 29.20 -53.58
CA LYS A 6 15.03 29.90 -52.37
C LYS A 6 13.63 29.45 -52.00
N LEU A 7 13.48 28.72 -50.89
CA LEU A 7 12.18 28.25 -50.45
C LEU A 7 11.30 29.42 -50.03
N THR A 8 10.11 29.49 -50.63
CA THR A 8 9.05 30.46 -50.33
C THR A 8 7.72 29.75 -50.30
N GLU A 9 6.70 30.38 -49.72
CA GLU A 9 5.34 29.81 -49.73
C GLU A 9 4.83 29.56 -51.14
N LYS A 10 5.16 30.43 -52.09
CA LYS A 10 4.84 30.27 -53.52
C LYS A 10 5.42 28.99 -54.08
N VAL A 11 6.70 28.74 -53.87
CA VAL A 11 7.39 27.52 -54.30
C VAL A 11 6.73 26.26 -53.76
N LEU A 12 6.30 26.28 -52.50
CA LEU A 12 5.63 25.15 -51.88
C LEU A 12 4.21 24.92 -52.44
N HIS A 13 3.52 25.99 -52.79
CA HIS A 13 2.21 25.88 -53.46
C HIS A 13 2.33 25.30 -54.88
N GLU A 14 3.33 25.73 -55.64
CA GLU A 14 3.56 25.32 -57.04
C GLU A 14 4.21 23.93 -57.16
N ALA A 15 4.86 23.42 -56.09
CA ALA A 15 5.51 22.12 -56.10
C ALA A 15 4.50 21.00 -56.23
N CYS A 16 4.48 20.32 -57.37
CA CYS A 16 3.57 19.21 -57.67
C CYS A 16 4.18 17.86 -57.24
N PRO A 17 3.38 16.95 -56.63
CA PRO A 17 3.81 15.58 -56.38
C PRO A 17 4.19 14.87 -57.68
N VAL A 18 5.24 14.06 -57.63
CA VAL A 18 5.64 13.22 -58.76
C VAL A 18 5.15 11.79 -58.50
N PRO A 19 4.36 11.18 -59.41
CA PRO A 19 3.91 9.81 -59.23
C PRO A 19 5.09 8.84 -59.02
N GLY A 20 4.97 7.99 -58.01
CA GLY A 20 5.90 6.90 -57.77
C GLY A 20 7.17 7.28 -56.95
N ARG A 21 7.48 8.55 -56.72
CA ARG A 21 8.68 8.93 -55.95
C ARG A 21 8.47 10.18 -55.09
N ASP A 22 9.15 10.20 -53.97
CA ASP A 22 9.32 11.39 -53.15
C ASP A 22 10.57 12.15 -53.64
N TYR A 23 10.56 13.50 -53.60
CA TYR A 23 11.72 14.31 -53.97
C TYR A 23 11.91 15.49 -53.02
N GLN A 24 13.09 16.10 -53.05
CA GLN A 24 13.44 17.23 -52.20
C GLN A 24 13.83 18.45 -53.01
N ILE A 25 13.43 19.61 -52.48
CA ILE A 25 13.86 20.93 -52.92
C ILE A 25 14.70 21.52 -51.80
N PHE A 26 15.98 21.82 -52.10
CA PHE A 26 16.91 22.38 -51.12
C PHE A 26 16.87 23.90 -51.14
N ASP A 27 16.92 24.51 -49.92
CA ASP A 27 17.01 25.97 -49.78
C ASP A 27 18.39 26.46 -50.22
N THR A 28 18.43 27.62 -50.90
CA THR A 28 19.68 28.28 -51.29
C THR A 28 20.28 29.05 -50.13
N ASP A 29 19.43 29.60 -49.23
CA ASP A 29 19.84 30.48 -48.14
C ASP A 29 20.39 29.75 -46.93
N LEU A 30 19.97 28.47 -46.72
CA LEU A 30 20.39 27.68 -45.57
C LEU A 30 20.84 26.27 -46.00
N ARG A 31 22.14 25.99 -45.86
CA ARG A 31 22.71 24.70 -46.22
C ARG A 31 22.08 23.54 -45.44
N GLY A 32 21.57 22.54 -46.16
CA GLY A 32 20.96 21.33 -45.62
C GLY A 32 19.46 21.48 -45.31
N PHE A 33 18.92 22.68 -45.29
CA PHE A 33 17.48 22.87 -45.17
C PHE A 33 16.80 22.54 -46.50
N ALA A 34 15.74 21.74 -46.42
CA ALA A 34 14.99 21.29 -47.58
C ALA A 34 13.51 21.04 -47.23
N VAL A 35 12.69 21.00 -48.27
CA VAL A 35 11.33 20.49 -48.20
C VAL A 35 11.27 19.16 -48.96
N CYS A 36 10.72 18.13 -48.35
CA CYS A 36 10.40 16.87 -48.96
C CYS A 36 8.96 16.89 -49.47
N ILE A 37 8.79 16.66 -50.80
CA ILE A 37 7.48 16.53 -51.44
C ILE A 37 7.20 15.05 -51.59
N TYR A 38 6.19 14.56 -50.87
CA TYR A 38 5.79 13.16 -50.91
C TYR A 38 4.87 12.86 -52.10
N ARG A 39 4.97 11.65 -52.62
CA ARG A 39 4.12 11.16 -53.72
C ARG A 39 2.62 11.31 -53.50
N GLY A 40 2.19 11.35 -52.21
CA GLY A 40 0.80 11.57 -51.78
C GLY A 40 0.43 13.05 -51.58
N GLY A 41 1.28 14.00 -52.02
CA GLY A 41 1.00 15.44 -51.96
C GLY A 41 1.38 16.11 -50.64
N GLY A 42 1.75 15.35 -49.60
CA GLY A 42 2.23 15.89 -48.34
C GLY A 42 3.57 16.60 -48.50
N ARG A 43 3.84 17.65 -47.72
CA ARG A 43 5.11 18.38 -47.72
C ARG A 43 5.65 18.46 -46.30
N ALA A 44 6.97 18.17 -46.14
CA ALA A 44 7.61 18.24 -44.83
C ALA A 44 8.98 18.90 -44.91
N PHE A 45 9.26 19.73 -43.90
CA PHE A 45 10.57 20.38 -43.77
C PHE A 45 11.58 19.44 -43.16
N THR A 46 12.77 19.39 -43.77
CA THR A 46 13.87 18.51 -43.36
C THR A 46 15.17 19.30 -43.25
N ILE A 47 16.08 18.79 -42.41
CA ILE A 47 17.47 19.23 -42.40
C ILE A 47 18.36 18.02 -42.66
N ASP A 48 19.22 18.16 -43.66
CA ASP A 48 20.25 17.17 -44.06
C ASP A 48 21.61 17.65 -43.50
N TYR A 49 22.29 16.77 -42.77
CA TYR A 49 23.56 17.10 -42.13
C TYR A 49 24.49 15.89 -42.03
N ARG A 50 25.75 16.13 -41.68
CA ARG A 50 26.72 15.07 -41.38
C ARG A 50 27.07 15.12 -39.89
N HIS A 51 27.03 13.98 -39.24
CA HIS A 51 27.50 13.82 -37.88
C HIS A 51 28.34 12.55 -37.76
N ALA A 52 29.51 12.61 -37.12
CA ALA A 52 30.44 11.50 -36.98
C ALA A 52 30.70 10.75 -38.32
N GLY A 53 30.86 11.50 -39.42
CA GLY A 53 31.12 10.94 -40.77
C GLY A 53 29.90 10.38 -41.52
N ARG A 54 28.74 10.25 -40.86
CA ARG A 54 27.51 9.71 -41.47
C ARG A 54 26.56 10.83 -41.89
N GLN A 55 25.93 10.66 -43.05
CA GLN A 55 24.87 11.56 -43.52
C GLN A 55 23.57 11.20 -42.78
N ARG A 56 22.91 12.21 -42.21
CA ARG A 56 21.64 12.09 -41.51
C ARG A 56 20.62 13.07 -42.05
N ARG A 57 19.34 12.72 -41.90
CA ARG A 57 18.21 13.55 -42.29
C ARG A 57 17.19 13.56 -41.15
N MET A 58 16.78 14.76 -40.76
CA MET A 58 15.75 14.93 -39.74
C MET A 58 14.57 15.73 -40.31
N THR A 59 13.36 15.16 -40.21
CA THR A 59 12.10 15.88 -40.47
C THR A 59 11.62 16.53 -39.19
N PHE A 60 11.31 17.84 -39.22
CA PHE A 60 10.95 18.59 -38.01
C PHE A 60 9.65 19.38 -38.10
N GLY A 61 9.04 19.54 -39.29
CA GLY A 61 7.76 20.24 -39.46
C GLY A 61 7.01 19.79 -40.69
N ARG A 62 5.72 20.05 -40.77
CA ARG A 62 4.89 19.80 -41.95
C ARG A 62 4.30 21.11 -42.44
N TRP A 63 4.20 21.25 -43.76
CA TRP A 63 3.45 22.33 -44.37
C TRP A 63 1.99 21.87 -44.62
N PRO A 64 0.96 22.73 -44.42
CA PRO A 64 1.01 24.17 -44.09
C PRO A 64 1.02 24.49 -42.60
N GLU A 65 1.10 23.50 -41.72
CA GLU A 65 1.11 23.72 -40.23
C GLU A 65 2.26 24.65 -39.80
N TRP A 66 3.41 24.54 -40.51
CA TRP A 66 4.57 25.43 -40.37
C TRP A 66 4.71 26.29 -41.62
N SER A 67 4.88 27.60 -41.42
CA SER A 67 5.29 28.49 -42.50
C SER A 67 6.76 28.26 -42.89
N VAL A 68 7.13 28.60 -44.11
CA VAL A 68 8.53 28.49 -44.60
C VAL A 68 9.47 29.34 -43.72
N ALA A 69 9.02 30.51 -43.27
CA ALA A 69 9.80 31.39 -42.41
C ALA A 69 10.07 30.74 -41.04
N ALA A 70 9.05 30.21 -40.40
CA ALA A 70 9.18 29.53 -39.11
C ALA A 70 10.06 28.27 -39.22
N ALA A 71 9.89 27.49 -40.31
CA ALA A 71 10.71 26.31 -40.57
C ALA A 71 12.18 26.69 -40.81
N ARG A 72 12.46 27.79 -41.51
CA ARG A 72 13.83 28.25 -41.72
C ARG A 72 14.51 28.69 -40.42
N GLU A 73 13.80 29.39 -39.52
CA GLU A 73 14.36 29.74 -38.21
C GLU A 73 14.66 28.49 -37.37
N ARG A 74 13.76 27.52 -37.33
CA ARG A 74 14.01 26.25 -36.63
C ARG A 74 15.17 25.47 -37.25
N ALA A 75 15.31 25.47 -38.58
CA ALA A 75 16.44 24.87 -39.24
C ALA A 75 17.78 25.53 -38.91
N LYS A 76 17.80 26.88 -38.72
CA LYS A 76 18.99 27.61 -38.23
C LYS A 76 19.36 27.20 -36.79
N GLU A 77 18.38 27.04 -35.92
CA GLU A 77 18.61 26.57 -34.53
C GLU A 77 19.21 25.15 -34.54
N LEU A 78 18.59 24.22 -35.30
CA LEU A 78 19.09 22.87 -35.46
C LEU A 78 20.50 22.85 -36.04
N ARG A 79 20.80 23.74 -36.96
CA ARG A 79 22.15 23.87 -37.55
C ARG A 79 23.18 24.29 -36.51
N ARG A 80 22.84 25.24 -35.60
CA ARG A 80 23.73 25.65 -34.52
C ARG A 80 23.97 24.49 -33.53
N GLU A 81 22.92 23.70 -33.20
CA GLU A 81 23.04 22.52 -32.37
C GLU A 81 24.01 21.47 -33.02
N ILE A 82 23.87 21.25 -34.31
CA ILE A 82 24.74 20.33 -35.09
C ILE A 82 26.19 20.83 -35.12
N ASP A 83 26.40 22.11 -35.38
CA ASP A 83 27.72 22.73 -35.43
C ASP A 83 28.41 22.75 -34.05
N ALA A 84 27.63 22.77 -32.96
CA ALA A 84 28.08 22.57 -31.59
C ALA A 84 28.40 21.09 -31.25
N GLY A 85 28.31 20.17 -32.21
CA GLY A 85 28.61 18.74 -32.01
C GLY A 85 27.45 17.89 -31.57
N THR A 86 26.25 18.44 -31.47
CA THR A 86 25.06 17.68 -31.06
C THR A 86 24.38 17.01 -32.25
N ASP A 87 23.88 15.79 -32.07
CA ASP A 87 23.07 15.10 -33.08
C ASP A 87 21.58 15.17 -32.68
N PRO A 88 20.79 16.10 -33.28
CA PRO A 88 19.40 16.29 -32.93
C PRO A 88 18.52 15.07 -33.22
N LEU A 89 18.85 14.28 -34.24
CA LEU A 89 18.13 13.05 -34.55
C LEU A 89 18.40 11.97 -33.52
N ALA A 90 19.66 11.77 -33.10
CA ALA A 90 20.01 10.83 -32.04
C ALA A 90 19.37 11.22 -30.71
N GLN A 91 19.35 12.51 -30.36
CA GLN A 91 18.63 12.99 -29.17
C GLN A 91 17.13 12.65 -29.23
N ARG A 92 16.50 12.86 -30.37
CA ARG A 92 15.08 12.56 -30.56
C ARG A 92 14.80 11.06 -30.52
N GLU A 93 15.71 10.25 -31.06
CA GLU A 93 15.64 8.78 -31.01
C GLU A 93 15.83 8.31 -29.57
N ALA A 94 16.83 8.79 -28.84
CA ALA A 94 17.07 8.50 -27.45
C ALA A 94 15.86 8.87 -26.57
N MET A 95 15.24 10.04 -26.80
CA MET A 95 14.00 10.43 -26.10
C MET A 95 12.82 9.51 -26.41
N ARG A 96 12.76 8.87 -27.59
CA ARG A 96 11.72 7.88 -27.93
C ARG A 96 11.96 6.54 -27.27
N GLU A 97 13.21 6.21 -26.98
CA GLU A 97 13.59 4.98 -26.28
C GLU A 97 13.41 5.09 -24.75
N VAL A 98 13.28 6.31 -24.21
CA VAL A 98 13.00 6.48 -22.76
C VAL A 98 11.63 5.89 -22.45
N PRO A 99 11.56 4.90 -21.54
CA PRO A 99 10.31 4.27 -21.17
C PRO A 99 9.33 5.26 -20.51
N ARG A 100 8.04 5.00 -20.70
CA ARG A 100 6.97 5.74 -20.03
C ARG A 100 6.66 5.14 -18.67
N ILE A 101 5.98 5.91 -17.83
CA ILE A 101 5.48 5.41 -16.56
C ILE A 101 4.54 4.20 -16.74
N ALA A 102 3.80 4.12 -17.85
CA ALA A 102 2.99 2.94 -18.16
C ALA A 102 3.86 1.68 -18.31
N ASP A 103 4.97 1.77 -19.05
CA ASP A 103 5.91 0.67 -19.27
C ASP A 103 6.60 0.28 -17.95
N LEU A 104 6.92 1.28 -17.11
CA LEU A 104 7.49 1.06 -15.79
C LEU A 104 6.50 0.32 -14.86
N ILE A 105 5.23 0.70 -14.88
CA ILE A 105 4.18 0.00 -14.11
C ILE A 105 4.04 -1.45 -14.59
N GLU A 106 4.01 -1.68 -15.89
CA GLU A 106 3.89 -3.02 -16.47
C GLU A 106 5.06 -3.90 -16.04
N ARG A 107 6.29 -3.44 -16.22
CA ARG A 107 7.50 -4.18 -15.82
C ARG A 107 7.56 -4.43 -14.31
N TYR A 108 7.17 -3.44 -13.51
CA TYR A 108 7.05 -3.59 -12.05
C TYR A 108 6.03 -4.67 -11.68
N CYS A 109 4.87 -4.66 -12.31
CA CYS A 109 3.83 -5.66 -12.09
C CYS A 109 4.28 -7.07 -12.50
N ALA A 110 5.06 -7.20 -13.57
CA ALA A 110 5.55 -8.48 -14.06
C ALA A 110 6.71 -9.03 -13.21
N GLN A 111 7.66 -8.20 -12.79
CA GLN A 111 8.91 -8.67 -12.18
C GLN A 111 8.95 -8.56 -10.64
N HIS A 112 8.21 -7.63 -10.05
CA HIS A 112 8.25 -7.39 -8.61
C HIS A 112 7.01 -7.93 -7.87
N LEU A 113 5.80 -7.71 -8.37
CA LEU A 113 4.59 -8.12 -7.67
C LEU A 113 4.51 -9.64 -7.40
N PRO A 114 4.98 -10.55 -8.27
CA PRO A 114 4.97 -11.99 -7.98
C PRO A 114 5.80 -12.41 -6.75
N LYS A 115 6.72 -11.55 -6.31
CA LYS A 115 7.54 -11.79 -5.09
C LYS A 115 6.81 -11.43 -3.80
N LEU A 116 5.64 -10.82 -3.91
CA LEU A 116 4.81 -10.39 -2.78
C LEU A 116 3.69 -11.40 -2.52
N SER A 117 3.01 -11.26 -1.36
CA SER A 117 1.76 -12.00 -1.15
C SER A 117 0.67 -11.52 -2.13
N ASP A 118 -0.22 -12.42 -2.57
CA ASP A 118 -1.29 -12.14 -3.54
C ASP A 118 -2.10 -10.89 -3.18
N ARG A 119 -2.46 -10.76 -1.90
CA ARG A 119 -3.22 -9.61 -1.40
C ARG A 119 -2.44 -8.30 -1.56
N ASN A 120 -1.14 -8.29 -1.24
CA ASN A 120 -0.30 -7.10 -1.38
C ASN A 120 -0.08 -6.76 -2.85
N ALA A 121 0.18 -7.76 -3.69
CA ALA A 121 0.30 -7.61 -5.13
C ALA A 121 -0.98 -7.02 -5.75
N ALA A 122 -2.15 -7.53 -5.37
CA ALA A 122 -3.44 -7.02 -5.83
C ALA A 122 -3.70 -5.57 -5.38
N ASP A 123 -3.38 -5.22 -4.12
CA ASP A 123 -3.52 -3.83 -3.62
C ASP A 123 -2.60 -2.87 -4.36
N GLN A 124 -1.33 -3.24 -4.56
CA GLN A 124 -0.37 -2.41 -5.30
C GLN A 124 -0.77 -2.26 -6.77
N ARG A 125 -1.15 -3.34 -7.45
CA ARG A 125 -1.65 -3.30 -8.83
C ARG A 125 -2.85 -2.36 -8.95
N SER A 126 -3.81 -2.48 -8.04
CA SER A 126 -4.99 -1.60 -7.99
C SER A 126 -4.63 -0.14 -7.74
N ALA A 127 -3.65 0.13 -6.87
CA ALA A 127 -3.18 1.49 -6.61
C ALA A 127 -2.52 2.11 -7.84
N LEU A 128 -1.62 1.38 -8.48
CA LEU A 128 -0.93 1.83 -9.69
C LEU A 128 -1.91 2.07 -10.84
N ALA A 129 -2.80 1.12 -11.12
CA ALA A 129 -3.76 1.23 -12.21
C ALA A 129 -4.79 2.36 -12.01
N LYS A 130 -5.29 2.55 -10.77
CA LYS A 130 -6.39 3.50 -10.51
C LYS A 130 -5.93 4.90 -10.13
N MET A 131 -4.69 5.07 -9.68
CA MET A 131 -4.23 6.35 -9.14
C MET A 131 -3.01 6.89 -9.88
N VAL A 132 -2.03 6.07 -10.23
CA VAL A 132 -0.78 6.51 -10.85
C VAL A 132 -0.90 6.55 -12.38
N ALA A 133 -1.32 5.46 -13.01
CA ALA A 133 -1.39 5.36 -14.47
C ALA A 133 -2.28 6.45 -15.13
N PRO A 134 -3.45 6.83 -14.58
CA PRO A 134 -4.26 7.89 -15.18
C PRO A 134 -3.62 9.28 -15.16
N VAL A 135 -2.69 9.52 -14.23
CA VAL A 135 -2.03 10.83 -14.05
C VAL A 135 -0.71 10.90 -14.80
N TRP A 136 0.09 9.84 -14.72
CA TRP A 136 1.46 9.84 -15.22
C TRP A 136 1.74 8.82 -16.33
N GLY A 137 0.84 7.92 -16.64
CA GLY A 137 1.10 6.81 -17.56
C GLY A 137 1.72 7.21 -18.90
N ARG A 138 1.38 8.40 -19.41
CA ARG A 138 1.91 8.94 -20.69
C ARG A 138 3.23 9.69 -20.55
N LYS A 139 3.63 10.08 -19.33
CA LYS A 139 4.87 10.79 -19.07
C LYS A 139 6.07 9.85 -19.20
N LEU A 140 7.21 10.38 -19.59
CA LEU A 140 8.48 9.65 -19.57
C LEU A 140 8.90 9.43 -18.11
N VAL A 141 9.61 8.33 -17.84
CA VAL A 141 10.13 8.03 -16.49
C VAL A 141 11.03 9.16 -15.98
N THR A 142 11.83 9.75 -16.87
CA THR A 142 12.76 10.85 -16.58
C THR A 142 12.10 12.21 -16.37
N GLU A 143 10.82 12.39 -16.76
CA GLU A 143 10.08 13.64 -16.55
C GLU A 143 9.51 13.79 -15.13
N ILE A 144 9.52 12.72 -14.32
CA ILE A 144 8.95 12.76 -12.98
C ILE A 144 9.99 13.30 -12.00
N THR A 145 9.65 14.42 -11.37
CA THR A 145 10.48 15.06 -10.35
C THR A 145 10.02 14.73 -8.93
N SER A 146 10.87 14.97 -7.93
CA SER A 146 10.49 14.86 -6.51
C SER A 146 9.31 15.77 -6.15
N THR A 147 9.27 16.96 -6.74
CA THR A 147 8.14 17.89 -6.58
C THR A 147 6.84 17.31 -7.13
N ASP A 148 6.88 16.62 -8.27
CA ASP A 148 5.69 15.95 -8.82
C ASP A 148 5.20 14.84 -7.90
N VAL A 149 6.12 14.06 -7.33
CA VAL A 149 5.78 13.01 -6.36
C VAL A 149 5.09 13.60 -5.13
N ASP A 150 5.64 14.66 -4.54
CA ASP A 150 5.04 15.28 -3.35
C ASP A 150 3.69 15.95 -3.63
N LYS A 151 3.54 16.64 -4.75
CA LYS A 151 2.24 17.19 -5.21
C LYS A 151 1.21 16.08 -5.43
N PHE A 152 1.61 14.98 -6.06
CA PHE A 152 0.73 13.85 -6.29
C PHE A 152 0.27 13.21 -4.97
N LEU A 153 1.20 12.94 -4.05
CA LEU A 153 0.90 12.34 -2.75
C LEU A 153 0.04 13.26 -1.87
N THR A 154 0.22 14.59 -1.97
CA THR A 154 -0.66 15.57 -1.31
C THR A 154 -2.09 15.44 -1.81
N ARG A 155 -2.30 15.38 -3.13
CA ARG A 155 -3.64 15.18 -3.72
C ARG A 155 -4.27 13.85 -3.30
N VAL A 156 -3.45 12.78 -3.16
CA VAL A 156 -3.92 11.49 -2.64
C VAL A 156 -4.34 11.64 -1.18
N ALA A 157 -3.53 12.29 -0.34
CA ALA A 157 -3.83 12.50 1.08
C ALA A 157 -5.14 13.30 1.29
N GLU A 158 -5.42 14.26 0.43
CA GLU A 158 -6.66 15.04 0.41
C GLU A 158 -7.87 14.30 -0.18
N GLY A 159 -7.70 13.06 -0.65
CA GLY A 159 -8.76 12.30 -1.31
C GLY A 159 -9.09 12.73 -2.74
N ARG A 160 -8.27 13.60 -3.35
CA ARG A 160 -8.51 14.23 -4.67
C ARG A 160 -7.86 13.49 -5.85
N ALA A 161 -7.19 12.39 -5.63
CA ALA A 161 -6.35 11.71 -6.64
C ALA A 161 -7.11 10.81 -7.62
N ARG A 162 -8.43 10.68 -7.53
CA ARG A 162 -9.21 9.89 -8.50
C ARG A 162 -9.61 10.78 -9.68
N PRO A 163 -9.27 10.39 -10.94
CA PRO A 163 -9.79 11.06 -12.13
C PRO A 163 -11.32 11.02 -12.13
N HIS A 164 -11.92 12.11 -12.51
CA HIS A 164 -13.38 12.31 -12.53
C HIS A 164 -14.14 11.36 -13.49
N LYS A 165 -13.44 10.65 -14.40
CA LYS A 165 -14.05 9.86 -15.48
C LYS A 165 -14.56 8.47 -15.08
N ASP A 166 -14.16 7.93 -13.94
CA ASP A 166 -14.49 6.55 -13.54
C ASP A 166 -15.65 6.45 -12.54
N ARG A 167 -16.47 7.48 -12.41
CA ARG A 167 -17.71 7.39 -11.62
C ARG A 167 -18.89 7.33 -12.59
N PRO A 168 -19.47 6.15 -12.81
CA PRO A 168 -20.75 6.09 -13.51
C PRO A 168 -21.79 6.80 -12.65
N ASN A 169 -22.44 7.80 -13.23
CA ASN A 169 -23.65 8.44 -12.75
C ASN A 169 -23.70 8.82 -11.25
N ASN A 170 -22.98 9.86 -10.86
CA ASN A 170 -23.48 10.66 -9.76
C ASN A 170 -23.20 12.14 -10.05
N ARG A 171 -24.28 12.88 -10.30
CA ARG A 171 -24.33 14.33 -10.28
C ARG A 171 -23.43 14.85 -9.16
N ALA A 172 -22.54 15.74 -9.51
CA ALA A 172 -21.80 16.67 -8.67
C ALA A 172 -22.02 16.51 -7.14
N ARG A 173 -21.56 15.39 -6.58
CA ARG A 173 -21.31 15.36 -5.15
C ARG A 173 -20.06 16.22 -5.00
N LYS A 174 -20.29 17.49 -4.69
CA LYS A 174 -19.28 18.49 -4.37
C LYS A 174 -18.13 17.83 -3.65
N LEU A 175 -16.89 18.15 -4.03
CA LEU A 175 -15.62 17.82 -3.37
C LEU A 175 -15.54 18.26 -1.89
N GLN A 176 -16.61 18.70 -1.31
CA GLN A 176 -16.81 18.95 0.11
C GLN A 176 -17.08 17.60 0.79
N GLY A 177 -16.00 17.03 1.40
CA GLY A 177 -16.12 15.86 2.26
C GLY A 177 -15.35 14.60 1.83
N ALA A 178 -14.38 14.70 0.93
CA ALA A 178 -13.44 13.60 0.74
C ALA A 178 -12.64 13.41 2.06
N LYS A 179 -12.87 12.28 2.74
CA LYS A 179 -12.11 11.99 3.97
C LYS A 179 -10.61 11.96 3.62
N PRO A 180 -9.75 12.66 4.39
CA PRO A 180 -8.32 12.60 4.22
C PRO A 180 -7.82 11.15 4.28
N THR A 181 -6.88 10.81 3.39
CA THR A 181 -6.30 9.46 3.32
C THR A 181 -4.77 9.47 3.42
N PRO A 182 -4.19 10.02 4.51
CA PRO A 182 -2.74 10.15 4.66
C PRO A 182 -2.03 8.79 4.62
N VAL A 183 -2.60 7.78 5.26
CA VAL A 183 -2.08 6.39 5.24
C VAL A 183 -1.99 5.85 3.81
N ARG A 184 -3.00 6.12 2.97
CA ARG A 184 -2.99 5.69 1.57
C ARG A 184 -1.91 6.42 0.77
N ALA A 185 -1.73 7.71 1.00
CA ALA A 185 -0.67 8.51 0.38
C ALA A 185 0.71 7.95 0.74
N ASN A 186 0.97 7.69 2.01
CA ASN A 186 2.23 7.10 2.46
C ASN A 186 2.50 5.73 1.81
N ARG A 187 1.49 4.87 1.73
CA ARG A 187 1.63 3.55 1.06
C ARG A 187 1.94 3.69 -0.43
N ILE A 188 1.31 4.63 -1.12
CA ILE A 188 1.61 4.88 -2.53
C ILE A 188 3.02 5.46 -2.67
N GLY A 189 3.46 6.34 -1.77
CA GLY A 189 4.83 6.83 -1.72
C GLY A 189 5.84 5.70 -1.62
N GLU A 190 5.61 4.71 -0.77
CA GLU A 190 6.48 3.52 -0.67
C GLU A 190 6.47 2.66 -1.95
N ILE A 191 5.30 2.52 -2.60
CA ILE A 191 5.21 1.81 -3.88
C ILE A 191 6.02 2.55 -4.95
N LEU A 192 5.84 3.87 -5.07
CA LEU A 192 6.58 4.71 -6.01
C LEU A 192 8.07 4.66 -5.73
N ARG A 193 8.49 4.76 -4.46
CA ARG A 193 9.90 4.63 -4.08
C ARG A 193 10.50 3.32 -4.56
N LYS A 194 9.83 2.18 -4.30
CA LYS A 194 10.32 0.88 -4.77
C LYS A 194 10.32 0.78 -6.30
N MET A 195 9.28 1.28 -6.95
CA MET A 195 9.15 1.25 -8.40
C MET A 195 10.27 2.05 -9.09
N PHE A 196 10.56 3.26 -8.61
CA PHE A 196 11.66 4.08 -9.15
C PHE A 196 13.05 3.55 -8.75
N THR A 197 13.21 2.90 -7.59
CA THR A 197 14.46 2.19 -7.27
C THR A 197 14.75 1.12 -8.33
N LEU A 198 13.74 0.35 -8.73
CA LEU A 198 13.89 -0.63 -9.80
C LEU A 198 14.12 0.02 -11.17
N ALA A 199 13.53 1.19 -11.43
CA ALA A 199 13.78 1.94 -12.66
C ALA A 199 15.25 2.37 -12.78
N VAL A 200 15.87 2.79 -11.67
CA VAL A 200 17.32 3.08 -11.61
C VAL A 200 18.15 1.82 -11.85
N GLU A 201 17.83 0.72 -11.16
CA GLU A 201 18.48 -0.59 -11.36
C GLU A 201 18.38 -1.09 -12.81
N TRP A 202 17.30 -0.74 -13.52
CA TRP A 202 17.08 -1.09 -14.93
C TRP A 202 17.68 -0.10 -15.92
N GLY A 203 18.33 0.98 -15.44
CA GLY A 203 18.92 2.02 -16.28
C GLY A 203 17.91 2.93 -16.98
N TRP A 204 16.67 3.04 -16.46
CA TRP A 204 15.60 3.83 -17.06
C TRP A 204 15.55 5.28 -16.55
N CYS A 205 16.21 5.57 -15.45
CA CYS A 205 16.47 6.90 -14.93
C CYS A 205 17.74 6.88 -14.07
N GLU A 206 18.35 8.02 -13.90
CA GLU A 206 19.57 8.18 -13.11
C GLU A 206 19.27 8.20 -11.61
N ASP A 207 18.21 8.91 -11.23
CA ASP A 207 17.82 9.12 -9.84
C ASP A 207 16.40 8.65 -9.55
N ASN A 208 16.15 8.37 -8.27
CA ASN A 208 14.83 8.02 -7.78
C ASN A 208 14.09 9.25 -7.23
N PRO A 209 13.11 9.82 -7.95
CA PRO A 209 12.39 11.01 -7.52
C PRO A 209 11.52 10.79 -6.26
N ALA A 210 11.23 9.54 -5.91
CA ALA A 210 10.46 9.17 -4.73
C ALA A 210 11.33 8.74 -3.54
N GLN A 211 12.67 8.88 -3.62
CA GLN A 211 13.58 8.40 -2.58
C GLN A 211 13.29 9.03 -1.22
N ARG A 212 13.03 10.32 -1.16
CA ARG A 212 12.78 11.12 0.05
C ARG A 212 11.46 11.87 -0.06
N PHE A 213 10.34 11.15 -0.26
CA PHE A 213 9.03 11.79 -0.23
C PHE A 213 8.62 12.15 1.22
N HIS A 214 7.88 13.24 1.38
CA HIS A 214 7.37 13.66 2.69
C HIS A 214 6.26 12.73 3.15
N ARG A 215 6.50 11.98 4.24
CA ARG A 215 5.47 11.16 4.89
C ARG A 215 4.46 12.07 5.59
N ARG A 216 3.19 11.77 5.40
CA ARG A 216 2.08 12.44 6.08
C ARG A 216 1.92 11.81 7.46
N THR A 217 1.62 12.63 8.46
CA THR A 217 1.36 12.16 9.82
C THR A 217 0.18 11.18 9.81
N GLU A 218 0.39 10.03 10.40
CA GLU A 218 -0.65 9.02 10.62
C GLU A 218 -1.04 9.07 12.09
N THR A 219 -2.31 9.34 12.38
CA THR A 219 -2.82 9.26 13.74
C THR A 219 -3.07 7.79 14.06
N PRO A 220 -2.36 7.22 15.03
CA PRO A 220 -2.64 5.87 15.50
C PRO A 220 -4.08 5.79 16.00
N ARG A 221 -4.72 4.64 15.79
CA ARG A 221 -6.05 4.39 16.30
C ARG A 221 -5.93 3.79 17.71
N GLU A 222 -6.62 4.42 18.66
CA GLU A 222 -6.60 4.05 20.08
C GLU A 222 -8.02 3.69 20.57
N ARG A 223 -8.77 2.91 19.77
CA ARG A 223 -10.11 2.46 20.12
C ARG A 223 -10.06 1.07 20.73
N PHE A 224 -10.56 0.94 21.96
CA PHE A 224 -10.88 -0.31 22.65
C PHE A 224 -12.25 -0.19 23.30
N LEU A 225 -12.90 -1.34 23.54
CA LEU A 225 -14.23 -1.38 24.12
C LEU A 225 -14.19 -1.10 25.62
N SER A 226 -15.21 -0.40 26.13
CA SER A 226 -15.47 -0.29 27.56
C SER A 226 -16.02 -1.61 28.13
N GLN A 227 -16.13 -1.72 29.46
CA GLN A 227 -16.70 -2.91 30.08
C GLN A 227 -18.18 -3.09 29.74
N GLU A 228 -18.94 -1.99 29.64
CA GLU A 228 -20.34 -1.98 29.22
C GLU A 228 -20.49 -2.43 27.75
N GLU A 229 -19.63 -1.93 26.88
CA GLU A 229 -19.61 -2.35 25.47
C GLU A 229 -19.26 -3.83 25.33
N ILE A 230 -18.32 -4.34 26.12
CA ILE A 230 -17.97 -5.76 26.16
C ILE A 230 -19.14 -6.61 26.60
N ALA A 231 -19.83 -6.23 27.66
CA ALA A 231 -21.00 -6.94 28.18
C ALA A 231 -22.14 -6.97 27.14
N SER A 232 -22.45 -5.82 26.54
CA SER A 232 -23.46 -5.71 25.47
C SER A 232 -23.10 -6.55 24.25
N LEU A 233 -21.84 -6.53 23.86
CA LEU A 233 -21.33 -7.36 22.76
C LEU A 233 -21.48 -8.85 23.06
N ALA A 234 -21.11 -9.28 24.28
CA ALA A 234 -21.22 -10.68 24.69
C ALA A 234 -22.67 -11.15 24.61
N ALA A 235 -23.62 -10.38 25.17
CA ALA A 235 -25.06 -10.69 25.14
C ALA A 235 -25.61 -10.80 23.72
N ALA A 236 -25.23 -9.86 22.84
CA ALA A 236 -25.65 -9.90 21.42
C ALA A 236 -25.06 -11.11 20.67
N LEU A 237 -23.83 -11.48 20.97
CA LEU A 237 -23.22 -12.68 20.39
C LEU A 237 -23.90 -13.97 20.92
N ASP A 238 -24.40 -13.97 22.19
CA ASP A 238 -25.15 -15.08 22.73
C ASP A 238 -26.53 -15.23 22.09
N ALA A 239 -27.18 -14.14 21.74
CA ALA A 239 -28.47 -14.13 21.05
C ALA A 239 -28.36 -14.36 19.52
N ALA A 240 -27.15 -14.25 18.94
CA ALA A 240 -26.97 -14.28 17.49
C ALA A 240 -27.33 -15.64 16.87
N GLU A 241 -28.12 -15.63 15.78
CA GLU A 241 -28.48 -16.83 15.00
C GLU A 241 -27.26 -17.44 14.31
N ASP A 242 -26.40 -16.61 13.70
CA ASP A 242 -25.15 -17.07 13.08
C ASP A 242 -24.10 -17.35 14.15
N ARG A 243 -24.20 -18.54 14.75
CA ARG A 243 -23.26 -19.03 15.77
C ARG A 243 -21.83 -19.10 15.26
N ARG A 244 -21.63 -19.39 13.96
CA ARG A 244 -20.30 -19.47 13.33
C ARG A 244 -19.60 -18.10 13.38
N ALA A 245 -20.28 -17.06 12.92
CA ALA A 245 -19.74 -15.70 12.93
C ALA A 245 -19.58 -15.15 14.36
N ALA A 246 -20.52 -15.46 15.27
CA ALA A 246 -20.43 -15.09 16.67
C ALA A 246 -19.18 -15.70 17.34
N ASP A 247 -18.92 -16.99 17.14
CA ASP A 247 -17.76 -17.65 17.71
C ASP A 247 -16.43 -17.14 17.14
N ILE A 248 -16.40 -16.73 15.87
CA ILE A 248 -15.21 -16.05 15.30
C ILE A 248 -14.91 -14.76 16.07
N ILE A 249 -15.93 -13.95 16.37
CA ILE A 249 -15.76 -12.70 17.14
C ILE A 249 -15.33 -13.02 18.57
N ARG A 250 -15.94 -14.03 19.21
CA ARG A 250 -15.52 -14.47 20.57
C ARG A 250 -14.05 -14.90 20.59
N LEU A 251 -13.62 -15.72 19.62
CA LEU A 251 -12.22 -16.13 19.57
C LEU A 251 -11.29 -14.94 19.35
N CYS A 252 -11.66 -13.97 18.51
CA CYS A 252 -10.87 -12.76 18.35
C CYS A 252 -10.73 -11.99 19.67
N MET A 253 -11.82 -11.87 20.44
CA MET A 253 -11.85 -11.18 21.73
C MET A 253 -11.08 -11.93 22.81
N LEU A 254 -11.31 -13.25 22.95
CA LEU A 254 -10.76 -14.08 24.04
C LEU A 254 -9.29 -14.47 23.85
N THR A 255 -8.76 -14.37 22.63
CA THR A 255 -7.37 -14.76 22.33
C THR A 255 -6.50 -13.61 21.84
N GLY A 256 -7.08 -12.46 21.52
CA GLY A 256 -6.39 -11.36 20.85
C GLY A 256 -5.86 -11.72 19.46
N ALA A 257 -6.26 -12.85 18.88
CA ALA A 257 -5.80 -13.30 17.58
C ALA A 257 -6.30 -12.39 16.44
N ARG A 258 -5.55 -12.36 15.32
CA ARG A 258 -6.01 -11.63 14.14
C ARG A 258 -7.18 -12.36 13.48
N LEU A 259 -8.15 -11.61 12.98
CA LEU A 259 -9.31 -12.18 12.31
C LEU A 259 -8.94 -13.22 11.23
N GLY A 260 -7.86 -12.99 10.47
CA GLY A 260 -7.36 -13.94 9.48
C GLY A 260 -6.87 -15.24 10.09
N GLU A 261 -6.23 -15.19 11.25
CA GLU A 261 -5.78 -16.37 12.00
C GLU A 261 -6.98 -17.19 12.51
N VAL A 262 -7.98 -16.51 13.08
CA VAL A 262 -9.21 -17.18 13.59
C VAL A 262 -10.00 -17.82 12.45
N ARG A 263 -10.23 -17.10 11.35
CA ARG A 263 -10.99 -17.65 10.20
C ARG A 263 -10.35 -18.89 9.58
N GLN A 264 -9.01 -18.95 9.57
CA GLN A 264 -8.23 -20.03 9.00
C GLN A 264 -7.81 -21.08 10.06
N ALA A 265 -8.40 -20.99 11.27
CA ALA A 265 -8.11 -21.96 12.32
C ALA A 265 -8.59 -23.37 11.93
N ARG A 266 -7.75 -24.37 12.24
CA ARG A 266 -8.06 -25.81 12.03
C ARG A 266 -8.16 -26.52 13.35
N PHE A 267 -8.98 -27.58 13.41
CA PHE A 267 -9.15 -28.38 14.63
C PHE A 267 -7.84 -28.96 15.17
N GLU A 268 -6.94 -29.39 14.30
CA GLU A 268 -5.63 -29.97 14.65
C GLU A 268 -4.69 -29.03 15.39
N GLN A 269 -4.95 -27.72 15.31
CA GLN A 269 -4.11 -26.70 15.96
C GLN A 269 -4.42 -26.53 17.45
N PHE A 270 -5.55 -27.07 17.92
CA PHE A 270 -5.99 -26.93 19.30
C PHE A 270 -5.71 -28.20 20.10
N ASN A 271 -4.87 -28.05 21.13
CA ASN A 271 -4.71 -29.07 22.16
C ASN A 271 -5.62 -28.71 23.34
N LEU A 272 -6.71 -29.48 23.51
CA LEU A 272 -7.73 -29.21 24.53
C LEU A 272 -7.37 -29.75 25.90
N GLU A 273 -6.40 -30.65 26.01
CA GLU A 273 -5.85 -31.14 27.28
C GLU A 273 -4.92 -30.13 27.91
N HIS A 274 -4.03 -29.56 27.09
CA HIS A 274 -3.07 -28.53 27.52
C HIS A 274 -3.57 -27.11 27.31
N LEU A 275 -4.83 -26.90 27.00
CA LEU A 275 -5.48 -25.62 26.76
C LEU A 275 -4.58 -24.67 25.92
N SER A 276 -4.16 -25.10 24.73
CA SER A 276 -3.29 -24.33 23.89
C SER A 276 -3.68 -24.36 22.40
N TRP A 277 -3.42 -23.26 21.73
CA TRP A 277 -3.58 -23.09 20.29
C TRP A 277 -2.23 -22.86 19.64
N SER A 278 -1.82 -23.77 18.74
CA SER A 278 -0.57 -23.71 17.99
C SER A 278 -0.84 -23.23 16.57
N LYS A 279 -0.41 -22.02 16.25
CA LYS A 279 -0.56 -21.41 14.93
C LYS A 279 0.68 -21.72 14.09
N PRO A 280 0.56 -22.41 12.94
CA PRO A 280 1.72 -22.74 12.11
C PRO A 280 2.30 -21.47 11.43
N PRO A 281 3.55 -21.51 10.98
CA PRO A 281 4.25 -20.36 10.40
C PRO A 281 3.52 -19.72 9.22
N MET A 282 2.84 -20.51 8.39
CA MET A 282 2.10 -20.01 7.21
C MET A 282 0.90 -19.14 7.58
N MET A 283 0.33 -19.32 8.77
CA MET A 283 -0.83 -18.52 9.23
C MET A 283 -0.42 -17.21 9.92
N THR A 284 0.82 -17.11 10.35
CA THR A 284 1.31 -15.92 11.06
C THR A 284 1.95 -14.94 10.09
N LYS A 285 1.70 -13.63 10.27
CA LYS A 285 2.32 -12.57 9.43
C LYS A 285 3.86 -12.66 9.42
N GLN A 286 4.44 -13.27 10.47
CA GLN A 286 5.89 -13.35 10.67
C GLN A 286 6.50 -14.67 10.22
N ARG A 287 5.70 -15.60 9.67
CA ARG A 287 6.15 -16.94 9.26
C ARG A 287 6.88 -17.71 10.37
N ARG A 288 6.49 -17.53 11.63
CA ARG A 288 6.99 -18.27 12.79
C ARG A 288 5.84 -18.98 13.49
N ALA A 289 6.07 -20.19 13.99
CA ALA A 289 5.10 -20.90 14.80
C ALA A 289 4.82 -20.08 16.08
N HIS A 290 3.54 -19.99 16.45
CA HIS A 290 3.11 -19.23 17.61
C HIS A 290 2.13 -20.03 18.43
N ARG A 291 2.54 -20.50 19.61
CA ARG A 291 1.68 -21.21 20.57
C ARG A 291 1.19 -20.24 21.63
N VAL A 292 -0.11 -20.21 21.86
CA VAL A 292 -0.74 -19.38 22.90
C VAL A 292 -1.62 -20.24 23.80
N PRO A 293 -1.71 -19.96 25.09
CA PRO A 293 -2.71 -20.56 25.98
C PRO A 293 -4.12 -20.12 25.55
N ILE A 294 -5.11 -20.94 25.78
CA ILE A 294 -6.52 -20.63 25.56
C ILE A 294 -7.30 -20.82 26.86
N SER A 295 -8.36 -20.04 27.02
CA SER A 295 -9.25 -20.18 28.18
C SER A 295 -10.18 -21.40 28.04
N ALA A 296 -10.84 -21.76 29.16
CA ALA A 296 -11.85 -22.83 29.17
C ALA A 296 -13.00 -22.53 28.19
N GLU A 297 -13.39 -21.26 28.05
CA GLU A 297 -14.44 -20.80 27.13
C GLU A 297 -14.06 -21.05 25.70
N VAL A 298 -12.81 -20.73 25.31
CA VAL A 298 -12.31 -21.02 23.95
C VAL A 298 -12.30 -22.51 23.70
N ALA A 299 -11.87 -23.33 24.68
CA ALA A 299 -11.90 -24.78 24.58
C ALA A 299 -13.33 -25.31 24.42
N ALA A 300 -14.31 -24.75 25.11
CA ALA A 300 -15.73 -25.09 24.99
C ALA A 300 -16.24 -24.78 23.56
N ILE A 301 -15.93 -23.61 23.03
CA ILE A 301 -16.27 -23.27 21.63
C ILE A 301 -15.68 -24.29 20.66
N VAL A 302 -14.40 -24.64 20.80
CA VAL A 302 -13.74 -25.61 19.92
C VAL A 302 -14.39 -27.00 20.02
N ARG A 303 -14.74 -27.47 21.24
CA ARG A 303 -15.48 -28.72 21.45
C ARG A 303 -16.83 -28.70 20.76
N GLN A 304 -17.62 -27.65 20.97
CA GLN A 304 -18.94 -27.49 20.36
C GLN A 304 -18.86 -27.49 18.82
N ARG A 305 -17.87 -26.75 18.25
CA ARG A 305 -17.64 -26.75 16.81
C ARG A 305 -17.21 -28.11 16.27
N ARG A 306 -16.49 -28.92 17.05
CA ARG A 306 -16.12 -30.28 16.66
C ARG A 306 -17.35 -31.21 16.58
N LEU A 307 -18.34 -31.03 17.46
CA LEU A 307 -19.59 -31.81 17.41
C LEU A 307 -20.44 -31.49 16.18
N THR A 308 -20.37 -30.24 15.70
CA THR A 308 -21.13 -29.77 14.53
C THR A 308 -20.25 -29.67 13.27
N ALA A 309 -19.07 -30.31 13.28
CA ALA A 309 -18.12 -30.21 12.17
C ALA A 309 -18.66 -30.88 10.90
N ILE A 310 -18.41 -30.24 9.76
CA ILE A 310 -18.69 -30.84 8.46
C ILE A 310 -17.66 -31.96 8.24
N GLN A 311 -18.15 -33.16 7.94
CA GLN A 311 -17.31 -34.34 7.71
C GLN A 311 -16.25 -34.05 6.64
N GLY A 312 -14.98 -34.34 6.94
CA GLY A 312 -13.85 -34.10 6.06
C GLY A 312 -13.34 -32.64 6.00
N SER A 313 -13.99 -31.71 6.70
CA SER A 313 -13.50 -30.33 6.76
C SER A 313 -12.45 -30.16 7.88
N PRO A 314 -11.23 -29.69 7.60
CA PRO A 314 -10.24 -29.42 8.63
C PRO A 314 -10.49 -28.12 9.40
N TRP A 315 -11.38 -27.27 8.89
CA TRP A 315 -11.58 -25.92 9.38
C TRP A 315 -12.48 -25.85 10.61
N LEU A 316 -12.05 -25.10 11.63
CA LEU A 316 -12.91 -24.78 12.77
C LEU A 316 -14.14 -23.97 12.33
N PHE A 317 -13.96 -23.12 11.32
CA PHE A 317 -14.99 -22.28 10.72
C PHE A 317 -15.05 -22.51 9.20
N PRO A 318 -15.71 -23.56 8.74
CA PRO A 318 -15.87 -23.82 7.32
C PRO A 318 -16.68 -22.70 6.64
N GLY A 319 -16.31 -22.37 5.43
CA GLY A 319 -17.02 -21.41 4.59
C GLY A 319 -18.19 -22.05 3.85
N ASP A 320 -18.89 -21.22 3.07
CA ASP A 320 -20.01 -21.67 2.23
C ASP A 320 -19.48 -22.40 0.97
N THR A 321 -18.24 -22.16 0.59
CA THR A 321 -17.54 -22.91 -0.47
C THR A 321 -16.90 -24.16 0.14
N PRO A 322 -17.18 -25.35 -0.37
CA PRO A 322 -16.59 -26.58 0.12
C PRO A 322 -15.06 -26.55 0.15
N GLY A 323 -14.46 -27.04 1.22
CA GLY A 323 -13.00 -27.08 1.39
C GLY A 323 -12.35 -25.75 1.72
N GLN A 324 -13.09 -24.65 1.76
CA GLN A 324 -12.58 -23.32 2.12
C GLN A 324 -13.04 -22.89 3.51
N PRO A 325 -12.23 -22.09 4.23
CA PRO A 325 -12.66 -21.45 5.47
C PRO A 325 -13.61 -20.30 5.16
N VAL A 326 -14.34 -19.82 6.16
CA VAL A 326 -15.18 -18.62 6.06
C VAL A 326 -14.38 -17.43 5.55
N GLN A 327 -14.88 -16.76 4.49
CA GLN A 327 -14.14 -15.69 3.85
C GLN A 327 -14.43 -14.32 4.45
N GLU A 328 -15.67 -14.07 4.87
CA GLU A 328 -16.09 -12.75 5.31
C GLU A 328 -17.15 -12.81 6.42
N ILE A 329 -16.99 -11.94 7.41
CA ILE A 329 -17.97 -11.72 8.50
C ILE A 329 -18.38 -10.24 8.60
N ARG A 330 -18.06 -9.43 7.59
CA ARG A 330 -18.25 -7.97 7.66
C ARG A 330 -19.72 -7.59 7.82
N ARG A 331 -20.62 -8.30 7.14
CA ARG A 331 -22.07 -8.04 7.25
C ARG A 331 -22.60 -8.39 8.64
N PHE A 332 -22.16 -9.52 9.19
CA PHE A 332 -22.47 -9.94 10.55
C PHE A 332 -21.97 -8.89 11.56
N TRP A 333 -20.69 -8.51 11.47
CA TRP A 333 -20.11 -7.51 12.36
C TRP A 333 -20.85 -6.17 12.31
N ALA A 334 -21.17 -5.66 11.11
CA ALA A 334 -21.92 -4.42 10.96
C ALA A 334 -23.35 -4.49 11.51
N ARG A 335 -23.97 -5.68 11.51
CA ARG A 335 -25.29 -5.91 12.15
C ARG A 335 -25.16 -5.83 13.66
N ILE A 336 -24.22 -6.60 14.25
CA ILE A 336 -23.98 -6.62 15.71
C ILE A 336 -23.63 -5.22 16.22
N GLN A 337 -22.76 -4.48 15.54
CA GLN A 337 -22.43 -3.11 15.94
C GLN A 337 -23.65 -2.20 16.04
N ARG A 338 -24.58 -2.27 15.09
CA ARG A 338 -25.81 -1.49 15.12
C ARG A 338 -26.77 -1.93 16.24
N GLU A 339 -26.84 -3.24 16.49
CA GLU A 339 -27.71 -3.83 17.50
C GLU A 339 -27.28 -3.39 18.92
N VAL A 340 -25.98 -3.37 19.18
CA VAL A 340 -25.44 -2.99 20.50
C VAL A 340 -25.05 -1.51 20.62
N GLY A 341 -25.23 -0.72 19.58
CA GLY A 341 -24.90 0.71 19.59
C GLY A 341 -23.39 1.01 19.63
N ILE A 342 -22.53 0.07 19.25
CA ILE A 342 -21.06 0.28 19.27
C ILE A 342 -20.63 0.96 17.98
N GLU A 343 -20.18 2.20 18.08
CA GLU A 343 -19.69 2.97 16.92
C GLU A 343 -18.18 2.91 16.77
N ASP A 344 -17.73 3.05 15.54
CA ASP A 344 -16.32 3.15 15.15
C ASP A 344 -15.40 2.07 15.72
N VAL A 345 -15.88 0.82 15.80
CA VAL A 345 -15.08 -0.35 16.21
C VAL A 345 -14.87 -1.31 15.05
N ARG A 346 -13.65 -1.67 14.77
CA ARG A 346 -13.30 -2.72 13.80
C ARG A 346 -13.07 -4.03 14.55
N VAL A 347 -13.24 -5.17 13.88
CA VAL A 347 -12.90 -6.48 14.47
C VAL A 347 -11.46 -6.51 14.99
N HIS A 348 -10.54 -5.75 14.38
CA HIS A 348 -9.15 -5.66 14.85
C HIS A 348 -9.01 -4.92 16.18
N ASP A 349 -9.96 -4.05 16.53
CA ASP A 349 -9.94 -3.29 17.77
C ASP A 349 -10.28 -4.19 18.99
N LEU A 350 -10.90 -5.37 18.74
CA LEU A 350 -11.05 -6.43 19.77
C LEU A 350 -9.70 -6.93 20.28
N ARG A 351 -8.70 -7.01 19.41
CA ARG A 351 -7.33 -7.33 19.82
C ARG A 351 -6.69 -6.21 20.64
N HIS A 352 -7.02 -4.95 20.35
CA HIS A 352 -6.60 -3.83 21.19
C HIS A 352 -7.30 -3.87 22.55
N THR A 353 -8.59 -4.23 22.58
CA THR A 353 -9.35 -4.44 23.81
C THR A 353 -8.77 -5.59 24.65
N PHE A 354 -8.44 -6.72 24.05
CA PHE A 354 -7.76 -7.84 24.73
C PHE A 354 -6.45 -7.39 25.39
N ALA A 355 -5.62 -6.63 24.63
CA ALA A 355 -4.36 -6.11 25.18
C ALA A 355 -4.60 -5.12 26.33
N SER A 356 -5.57 -4.20 26.20
CA SER A 356 -5.93 -3.24 27.22
C SER A 356 -6.38 -3.94 28.52
N LEU A 357 -7.22 -4.96 28.42
CA LEU A 357 -7.67 -5.74 29.59
C LEU A 357 -6.50 -6.44 30.30
N LEU A 358 -5.56 -7.00 29.53
CA LEU A 358 -4.36 -7.62 30.11
C LEU A 358 -3.46 -6.59 30.83
N VAL A 359 -3.28 -5.39 30.24
CA VAL A 359 -2.55 -4.29 30.90
C VAL A 359 -3.24 -3.91 32.20
N SER A 360 -4.54 -3.67 32.17
CA SER A 360 -5.33 -3.31 33.36
C SER A 360 -5.30 -4.40 34.46
N GLY A 361 -5.12 -5.67 34.04
CA GLY A 361 -4.91 -6.80 34.96
C GLY A 361 -3.46 -6.96 35.43
N GLY A 362 -2.56 -6.02 35.14
CA GLY A 362 -1.16 -6.03 35.61
C GLY A 362 -0.19 -6.88 34.78
N ALA A 363 -0.59 -7.38 33.61
CA ALA A 363 0.31 -8.13 32.75
C ALA A 363 1.42 -7.24 32.16
N SER A 364 2.65 -7.74 32.14
CA SER A 364 3.77 -7.01 31.54
C SER A 364 3.63 -6.87 30.03
N LEU A 365 4.20 -5.79 29.45
CA LEU A 365 4.22 -5.57 28.00
C LEU A 365 4.89 -6.73 27.25
N GLU A 366 5.88 -7.38 27.89
CA GLU A 366 6.53 -8.54 27.29
C GLU A 366 5.58 -9.75 27.20
N MET A 367 4.81 -10.03 28.26
CA MET A 367 3.80 -11.09 28.29
C MET A 367 2.73 -10.83 27.22
N ILE A 368 2.22 -9.60 27.14
CA ILE A 368 1.24 -9.18 26.14
C ILE A 368 1.82 -9.36 24.73
N GLY A 369 3.07 -8.95 24.52
CA GLY A 369 3.76 -9.14 23.25
C GLY A 369 3.87 -10.61 22.84
N LYS A 370 4.18 -11.50 23.78
CA LYS A 370 4.21 -12.96 23.57
C LYS A 370 2.83 -13.52 23.23
N LEU A 371 1.79 -13.15 23.99
CA LEU A 371 0.41 -13.59 23.73
C LEU A 371 -0.11 -13.14 22.36
N LEU A 372 0.17 -11.91 22.00
CA LEU A 372 -0.23 -11.35 20.71
C LEU A 372 0.65 -11.81 19.54
N GLY A 373 1.83 -12.40 19.79
CA GLY A 373 2.79 -12.77 18.76
C GLY A 373 3.40 -11.56 18.07
N HIS A 374 3.83 -10.55 18.83
CA HIS A 374 4.61 -9.43 18.31
C HIS A 374 6.08 -9.79 18.22
N SER A 375 6.72 -9.57 17.07
CA SER A 375 8.17 -9.77 16.90
C SER A 375 8.99 -8.57 17.33
N GLN A 376 8.36 -7.39 17.40
CA GLN A 376 9.01 -6.15 17.80
C GLN A 376 8.33 -5.61 19.05
N THR A 377 9.12 -5.34 20.08
CA THR A 377 8.68 -4.79 21.35
C THR A 377 7.94 -3.45 21.16
N GLN A 378 8.40 -2.64 20.22
CA GLN A 378 7.76 -1.36 19.88
C GLN A 378 6.28 -1.49 19.51
N THR A 379 5.85 -2.62 18.96
CA THR A 379 4.43 -2.84 18.62
C THR A 379 3.57 -2.93 19.90
N THR A 380 4.13 -3.42 21.00
CA THR A 380 3.43 -3.56 22.29
C THR A 380 3.54 -2.29 23.13
N GLN A 381 4.58 -1.48 22.93
CA GLN A 381 4.77 -0.19 23.62
C GLN A 381 3.60 0.79 23.42
N ARG A 382 2.81 0.62 22.36
CA ARG A 382 1.58 1.40 22.17
C ARG A 382 0.57 1.28 23.31
N TYR A 383 0.70 0.27 24.15
CA TYR A 383 -0.16 0.06 25.33
C TYR A 383 0.49 0.56 26.63
N ALA A 384 1.70 1.10 26.58
CA ALA A 384 2.45 1.52 27.77
C ALA A 384 1.70 2.62 28.57
N HIS A 385 0.99 3.51 27.88
CA HIS A 385 0.19 4.56 28.51
C HIS A 385 -0.97 4.03 29.38
N LEU A 386 -1.37 2.76 29.22
CA LEU A 386 -2.40 2.11 30.03
C LEU A 386 -1.83 1.51 31.33
N MET A 387 -0.52 1.56 31.56
CA MET A 387 0.13 0.95 32.72
C MET A 387 0.13 1.84 33.97
N ASP A 388 -0.34 3.07 33.91
CA ASP A 388 -0.31 4.00 35.06
C ASP A 388 -1.06 3.45 36.27
N SER A 389 -2.24 2.85 36.11
CA SER A 389 -3.01 2.23 37.19
C SER A 389 -2.33 0.98 37.78
N PRO A 390 -1.86 0.00 36.99
CA PRO A 390 -1.05 -1.13 37.48
C PRO A 390 0.24 -0.71 38.17
N LEU A 391 0.94 0.31 37.69
CA LEU A 391 2.14 0.83 38.35
C LEU A 391 1.82 1.42 39.70
N ARG A 392 0.75 2.19 39.81
CA ARG A 392 0.28 2.75 41.10
C ARG A 392 -0.10 1.63 42.07
N ALA A 393 -0.89 0.65 41.64
CA ALA A 393 -1.26 -0.51 42.44
C ALA A 393 -0.02 -1.29 42.93
N GLY A 394 1.03 -1.42 42.10
CA GLY A 394 2.29 -2.02 42.52
C GLY A 394 3.01 -1.24 43.62
N VAL A 395 3.08 0.09 43.50
CA VAL A 395 3.64 0.96 44.54
C VAL A 395 2.82 0.87 45.85
N ASP A 396 1.50 0.88 45.76
CA ASP A 396 0.58 0.74 46.92
C ASP A 396 0.77 -0.62 47.61
N ALA A 397 0.94 -1.71 46.84
CA ALA A 397 1.23 -3.03 47.38
C ALA A 397 2.54 -3.07 48.18
N VAL A 398 3.60 -2.40 47.70
CA VAL A 398 4.86 -2.27 48.46
C VAL A 398 4.63 -1.47 49.75
N ALA A 399 3.88 -0.36 49.68
CA ALA A 399 3.56 0.44 50.89
C ALA A 399 2.78 -0.36 51.90
N VAL A 400 1.80 -1.16 51.51
CA VAL A 400 1.05 -2.07 52.35
C VAL A 400 1.97 -3.13 52.97
N ALA A 401 2.82 -3.79 52.21
CA ALA A 401 3.76 -4.79 52.69
C ALA A 401 4.73 -4.19 53.73
N PHE A 402 5.20 -2.97 53.51
CA PHE A 402 6.09 -2.26 54.41
C PHE A 402 5.40 -1.81 55.68
N SER A 403 4.10 -1.52 55.64
CA SER A 403 3.30 -1.09 56.79
C SER A 403 2.78 -2.25 57.65
N CYS A 404 2.84 -3.49 57.19
CA CYS A 404 2.50 -4.66 57.97
C CYS A 404 3.54 -4.87 59.08
N LYS A 405 3.21 -4.49 60.31
CA LYS A 405 4.02 -4.84 61.50
C LYS A 405 4.11 -6.37 61.62
N PRO A 406 5.31 -6.94 61.87
CA PRO A 406 5.43 -8.37 62.08
C PRO A 406 4.61 -8.73 63.32
N ARG A 407 3.70 -9.69 63.18
CA ARG A 407 2.95 -10.27 64.30
C ARG A 407 4.00 -11.02 65.15
N LEU A 408 4.40 -10.41 66.27
CA LEU A 408 5.20 -11.09 67.29
C LEU A 408 4.43 -12.34 67.72
N VAL A 409 4.87 -13.50 67.27
CA VAL A 409 4.44 -14.78 67.85
C VAL A 409 5.10 -14.85 69.24
N HIS A 410 4.37 -14.49 70.28
CA HIS A 410 4.74 -14.78 71.61
C HIS A 410 4.74 -16.31 71.76
N ASN A 411 5.92 -16.90 71.86
CA ASN A 411 6.12 -18.25 72.32
C ASN A 411 5.82 -18.27 73.84
N ALA A 412 4.58 -18.56 74.20
CA ALA A 412 4.17 -18.90 75.57
C ALA A 412 4.51 -20.38 75.81
N ASN A 413 5.75 -20.74 75.89
CA ASN A 413 6.16 -22.02 76.46
C ASN A 413 7.62 -21.93 76.97
N ALA A 414 7.76 -21.33 78.13
CA ALA A 414 8.97 -21.54 78.96
C ALA A 414 8.69 -21.05 80.41
N THR A 415 7.78 -21.73 81.16
CA THR A 415 7.84 -21.76 82.65
C THR A 415 6.99 -22.89 83.11
N SER A 416 7.54 -24.07 83.27
CA SER A 416 7.20 -25.00 84.35
C SER A 416 8.26 -26.07 84.34
N ASP A 417 9.23 -25.92 85.25
CA ASP A 417 9.82 -27.01 86.06
C ASP A 417 11.06 -26.49 86.77
N ARG A 418 10.80 -25.99 87.94
CA ARG A 418 11.74 -26.03 89.09
C ARG A 418 11.03 -25.66 90.31
N ASN A 419 10.44 -26.70 90.98
CA ASN A 419 10.40 -26.82 92.41
C ASN A 419 9.77 -28.18 92.82
N SER A 420 10.63 -29.07 93.22
CA SER A 420 10.37 -29.94 94.41
C SER A 420 11.54 -30.90 94.61
N ALA A 421 12.08 -30.75 95.78
CA ALA A 421 12.92 -31.58 96.61
C ALA A 421 14.38 -31.31 96.58
#